data_b10f14b3de64bd160e74747eb138c76c
#
_entry.id   b10f14b3de64bd160e74747eb138c76c
#
_cell.length_a   1.000
_cell.length_b   1.000
_cell.length_c   1.000
_cell.angle_alpha   90.00
_cell.angle_beta   90.00
_cell.angle_gamma   90.00
#
_symmetry.space_group_name_H-M   'P 1'
#
loop_
_entity.id
_entity.type
_entity.pdbx_description
1 polymer ?
#
loop_
_entity_poly.entity_id
_entity_poly.type
_entity_poly.pdbx_seq_one_letter_code
_entity_poly.pdbx_strand_id
1 'polypeptide(L)'
;AAAIGALFEKALSEGKLTEQQLFAEQYQPIANTNPQKFHTAYDSFTDQFFPLIQEPILERHSNVLYAGGVDRKGYFPTHNKKYSQALTGNYEKDLLQNRTKRVFGDRTGSRCGSNTCTGPSVCCTAIWGIPSCMTCRSTRWSRFR
;
A
#
# COMPACT_ATOMS: atom_id res chain seq x y z
N ALA A 1 -1.22 10.21 -0.83
CA ALA A 1 -2.50 9.84 -1.47
C ALA A 1 -2.53 10.30 -2.91
N ALA A 2 -2.57 11.60 -3.17
CA ALA A 2 -2.71 12.13 -4.53
C ALA A 2 -1.68 11.58 -5.54
N ALA A 3 -0.41 11.45 -5.15
CA ALA A 3 0.64 10.92 -6.02
C ALA A 3 0.39 9.45 -6.43
N ILE A 4 -0.08 8.62 -5.51
CA ILE A 4 -0.42 7.21 -5.82
C ILE A 4 -1.67 7.15 -6.70
N GLY A 5 -2.67 8.00 -6.44
CA GLY A 5 -3.86 8.09 -7.30
C GLY A 5 -3.49 8.46 -8.74
N ALA A 6 -2.73 9.53 -8.92
CA ALA A 6 -2.25 9.96 -10.24
C ALA A 6 -1.40 8.88 -10.95
N LEU A 7 -0.60 8.11 -10.18
CA LEU A 7 0.17 6.99 -10.70
C LEU A 7 -0.74 5.91 -11.29
N PHE A 8 -1.80 5.52 -10.57
CA PHE A 8 -2.75 4.52 -11.07
C PHE A 8 -3.57 5.03 -12.25
N GLU A 9 -4.04 6.30 -12.21
CA GLU A 9 -4.73 6.91 -13.36
C GLU A 9 -3.88 6.86 -14.62
N LYS A 10 -2.61 7.22 -14.49
CA LYS A 10 -1.66 7.16 -15.60
C LYS A 10 -1.45 5.73 -16.08
N ALA A 11 -1.29 4.77 -15.18
CA ALA A 11 -1.11 3.37 -15.53
C ALA A 11 -2.31 2.80 -16.29
N LEU A 12 -3.53 3.14 -15.88
CA LEU A 12 -4.76 2.76 -16.57
C LEU A 12 -4.84 3.39 -17.96
N SER A 13 -4.54 4.69 -18.08
CA SER A 13 -4.56 5.39 -19.37
C SER A 13 -3.51 4.88 -20.36
N GLU A 14 -2.35 4.43 -19.87
CA GLU A 14 -1.27 3.84 -20.65
C GLU A 14 -1.42 2.34 -20.90
N GLY A 15 -2.47 1.70 -20.38
CA GLY A 15 -2.71 0.26 -20.51
C GLY A 15 -1.71 -0.63 -19.75
N LYS A 16 -0.96 -0.07 -18.80
CA LYS A 16 -0.02 -0.82 -17.95
C LYS A 16 -0.72 -1.65 -16.87
N LEU A 17 -1.91 -1.22 -16.49
CA LEU A 17 -2.85 -1.92 -15.63
C LEU A 17 -4.25 -1.83 -16.22
N THR A 18 -5.05 -2.83 -15.97
CA THR A 18 -6.49 -2.79 -16.22
C THR A 18 -7.25 -2.53 -14.93
N GLU A 19 -8.46 -1.97 -15.04
CA GLU A 19 -9.34 -1.82 -13.88
C GLU A 19 -9.61 -3.18 -13.21
N GLN A 20 -9.80 -4.24 -14.00
CA GLN A 20 -9.98 -5.59 -13.48
C GLN A 20 -8.81 -6.05 -12.62
N GLN A 21 -7.58 -5.77 -13.03
CA GLN A 21 -6.38 -6.09 -12.22
C GLN A 21 -6.31 -5.23 -10.95
N LEU A 22 -6.57 -3.94 -11.07
CA LEU A 22 -6.48 -2.99 -9.96
C LEU A 22 -7.52 -3.25 -8.87
N PHE A 23 -8.73 -3.68 -9.26
CA PHE A 23 -9.83 -3.95 -8.33
C PHE A 23 -10.04 -5.44 -8.06
N ALA A 24 -9.14 -6.31 -8.53
CA ALA A 24 -9.18 -7.73 -8.21
C ALA A 24 -8.95 -7.94 -6.70
N GLU A 25 -9.99 -8.42 -6.02
CA GLU A 25 -9.92 -8.76 -4.57
C GLU A 25 -9.39 -10.19 -4.34
N GLN A 26 -8.55 -10.67 -5.23
CA GLN A 26 -7.97 -12.01 -5.16
C GLN A 26 -6.57 -11.93 -4.55
N TYR A 27 -6.45 -12.45 -3.34
CA TYR A 27 -5.18 -12.58 -2.62
C TYR A 27 -4.71 -14.02 -2.69
N GLN A 28 -3.69 -14.27 -3.52
CA GLN A 28 -3.12 -15.62 -3.67
C GLN A 28 -2.05 -15.81 -2.58
N PRO A 29 -2.20 -16.81 -1.69
CA PRO A 29 -1.21 -17.03 -0.65
C PRO A 29 0.13 -17.48 -1.24
N ILE A 30 1.21 -16.90 -0.74
CA ILE A 30 2.57 -17.31 -1.08
C ILE A 30 2.95 -18.47 -0.19
N ALA A 31 3.24 -19.63 -0.79
CA ALA A 31 3.61 -20.83 -0.05
C ALA A 31 4.89 -20.61 0.78
N ASN A 32 4.97 -21.32 1.90
CA ASN A 32 6.14 -21.32 2.79
C ASN A 32 6.54 -19.94 3.32
N THR A 33 5.58 -19.04 3.53
CA THR A 33 5.81 -17.72 4.16
C THR A 33 5.16 -17.69 5.55
N ASN A 34 5.95 -17.33 6.54
CA ASN A 34 5.48 -17.09 7.90
C ASN A 34 6.18 -15.85 8.47
N PRO A 35 5.48 -14.73 8.68
CA PRO A 35 4.02 -14.51 8.55
C PRO A 35 3.49 -14.70 7.12
N GLN A 36 2.23 -15.14 7.00
CA GLN A 36 1.59 -15.39 5.71
C GLN A 36 1.60 -14.16 4.80
N LYS A 37 2.06 -14.34 3.58
CA LYS A 37 2.10 -13.32 2.53
C LYS A 37 1.18 -13.69 1.38
N PHE A 38 0.85 -12.69 0.58
CA PHE A 38 -0.06 -12.84 -0.55
C PHE A 38 0.49 -12.17 -1.80
N HIS A 39 -0.02 -12.58 -2.95
CA HIS A 39 0.14 -11.92 -4.22
C HIS A 39 -1.20 -11.38 -4.74
N THR A 40 -1.13 -10.24 -5.44
CA THR A 40 -2.24 -9.66 -6.19
C THR A 40 -1.81 -9.36 -7.62
N ALA A 41 -2.79 -9.11 -8.50
CA ALA A 41 -2.53 -8.83 -9.91
C ALA A 41 -1.76 -7.51 -10.17
N TYR A 42 -1.73 -6.59 -9.19
CA TYR A 42 -1.06 -5.30 -9.30
C TYR A 42 0.28 -5.20 -8.57
N ASP A 43 0.75 -6.29 -7.95
CA ASP A 43 1.96 -6.28 -7.12
C ASP A 43 3.22 -5.87 -7.91
N SER A 44 3.40 -6.41 -9.11
CA SER A 44 4.58 -6.07 -9.94
C SER A 44 4.63 -4.59 -10.29
N PHE A 45 3.46 -3.98 -10.50
CA PHE A 45 3.35 -2.55 -10.74
C PHE A 45 3.70 -1.76 -9.47
N THR A 46 3.14 -2.13 -8.32
CA THR A 46 3.42 -1.41 -7.07
C THR A 46 4.87 -1.59 -6.62
N ASP A 47 5.46 -2.75 -6.80
CA ASP A 47 6.88 -3.02 -6.48
C ASP A 47 7.83 -2.12 -7.28
N GLN A 48 7.47 -1.80 -8.53
CA GLN A 48 8.27 -0.93 -9.38
C GLN A 48 8.11 0.56 -9.02
N PHE A 49 6.89 1.01 -8.76
CA PHE A 49 6.60 2.44 -8.71
C PHE A 49 6.38 3.01 -7.31
N PHE A 50 5.90 2.22 -6.34
CA PHE A 50 5.66 2.72 -4.99
C PHE A 50 6.91 3.20 -4.27
N PRO A 51 8.07 2.51 -4.36
CA PRO A 51 9.29 2.99 -3.72
C PRO A 51 9.68 4.40 -4.16
N LEU A 52 9.43 4.77 -5.42
CA LEU A 52 9.74 6.10 -5.95
C LEU A 52 8.93 7.23 -5.27
N ILE A 53 7.78 6.89 -4.69
CA ILE A 53 6.91 7.82 -3.97
C ILE A 53 7.14 7.73 -2.46
N GLN A 54 7.30 6.51 -1.95
CA GLN A 54 7.30 6.22 -0.52
C GLN A 54 8.65 6.53 0.14
N GLU A 55 9.77 6.18 -0.50
CA GLU A 55 11.09 6.37 0.09
C GLU A 55 11.44 7.86 0.30
N PRO A 56 11.19 8.77 -0.66
CA PRO A 56 11.47 10.19 -0.47
C PRO A 56 10.66 10.84 0.66
N ILE A 57 9.55 10.23 1.09
CA ILE A 57 8.79 10.71 2.25
C ILE A 57 9.57 10.48 3.53
N LEU A 58 10.19 9.30 3.68
CA LEU A 58 11.01 8.97 4.84
C LEU A 58 12.27 9.82 4.88
N GLU A 59 12.88 10.07 3.73
CA GLU A 59 14.09 10.88 3.62
C GLU A 59 13.85 12.34 4.05
N ARG A 60 12.68 12.89 3.69
CA ARG A 60 12.32 14.29 4.01
C ARG A 60 11.75 14.48 5.40
N HIS A 61 11.24 13.43 6.03
CA HIS A 61 10.51 13.49 7.29
C HIS A 61 11.04 12.46 8.29
N SER A 62 12.04 12.84 9.09
CA SER A 62 12.70 11.95 10.07
C SER A 62 11.76 11.40 11.16
N ASN A 63 10.65 12.09 11.42
CA ASN A 63 9.61 11.66 12.35
C ASN A 63 8.63 10.64 11.77
N VAL A 64 8.71 10.33 10.46
CA VAL A 64 7.85 9.34 9.81
C VAL A 64 8.50 7.97 9.89
N LEU A 65 7.84 7.01 10.53
CA LEU A 65 8.35 5.64 10.67
C LEU A 65 8.23 4.84 9.37
N TYR A 66 7.13 5.00 8.66
CA TYR A 66 6.91 4.39 7.35
C TYR A 66 5.87 5.17 6.54
N ALA A 67 5.93 5.03 5.24
CA ALA A 67 4.95 5.55 4.31
C ALA A 67 4.58 4.47 3.31
N GLY A 68 3.28 4.31 3.03
CA GLY A 68 2.87 3.30 2.08
C GLY A 68 1.38 3.33 1.77
N GLY A 69 1.00 2.68 0.68
CA GLY A 69 -0.38 2.49 0.27
C GLY A 69 -0.88 1.12 0.71
N VAL A 70 -2.10 1.07 1.21
CA VAL A 70 -2.83 -0.16 1.51
C VAL A 70 -4.16 -0.15 0.77
N ASP A 71 -4.66 -1.33 0.44
CA ASP A 71 -6.01 -1.45 -0.09
C ASP A 71 -7.08 -1.43 1.03
N ARG A 72 -8.35 -1.58 0.64
CA ARG A 72 -9.48 -1.55 1.59
C ARG A 72 -9.46 -2.69 2.62
N LYS A 73 -8.80 -3.80 2.31
CA LYS A 73 -8.68 -4.95 3.23
C LYS A 73 -7.43 -4.88 4.10
N GLY A 74 -6.65 -3.80 3.98
CA GLY A 74 -5.40 -3.62 4.72
C GLY A 74 -4.22 -4.37 4.10
N TYR A 75 -4.34 -4.81 2.85
CA TYR A 75 -3.22 -5.41 2.15
C TYR A 75 -2.17 -4.36 1.78
N PHE A 76 -0.92 -4.65 2.12
CA PHE A 76 0.24 -3.80 1.88
C PHE A 76 1.08 -4.40 0.75
N PRO A 77 0.84 -4.05 -0.51
CA PRO A 77 1.51 -4.68 -1.65
C PRO A 77 3.02 -4.43 -1.62
N THR A 78 3.43 -3.19 -1.37
CA THR A 78 4.84 -2.79 -1.35
C THR A 78 5.10 -1.88 -0.17
N HIS A 79 5.94 -2.31 0.75
CA HIS A 79 6.35 -1.54 1.92
C HIS A 79 7.68 -0.82 1.67
N ASN A 80 8.06 0.11 2.55
CA ASN A 80 9.38 0.73 2.50
C ASN A 80 10.49 -0.31 2.57
N LYS A 81 11.65 -0.03 1.96
CA LYS A 81 12.80 -0.94 1.86
C LYS A 81 13.23 -1.50 3.21
N LYS A 82 13.23 -0.66 4.27
CA LYS A 82 13.59 -1.09 5.64
C LYS A 82 12.65 -2.15 6.22
N TYR A 83 11.43 -2.25 5.71
CA TYR A 83 10.42 -3.26 6.11
C TYR A 83 10.12 -4.29 5.01
N SER A 84 10.99 -4.35 4.01
CA SER A 84 10.91 -5.31 2.89
C SER A 84 12.17 -6.15 2.80
N GLN A 85 12.79 -6.46 3.96
CA GLN A 85 13.99 -7.29 4.03
C GLN A 85 13.67 -8.73 3.62
N ALA A 86 14.69 -9.49 3.23
CA ALA A 86 14.52 -10.91 2.91
C ALA A 86 14.02 -11.68 4.13
N LEU A 87 13.22 -12.71 3.89
CA LEU A 87 12.80 -13.64 4.95
C LEU A 87 14.02 -14.38 5.49
N THR A 88 14.14 -14.45 6.82
CA THR A 88 15.24 -15.10 7.53
C THR A 88 14.87 -16.48 8.06
N GLY A 89 13.58 -16.82 8.06
CA GLY A 89 13.04 -18.02 8.71
C GLY A 89 12.81 -17.86 10.22
N ASN A 90 13.23 -16.75 10.80
CA ASN A 90 12.92 -16.41 12.19
C ASN A 90 11.63 -15.56 12.21
N TYR A 91 10.57 -16.11 12.78
CA TYR A 91 9.24 -15.49 12.77
C TYR A 91 9.23 -14.08 13.39
N GLU A 92 9.85 -13.89 14.55
CA GLU A 92 9.83 -12.59 15.25
C GLU A 92 10.57 -11.51 14.45
N LYS A 93 11.72 -11.89 13.90
CA LYS A 93 12.49 -10.99 13.04
C LYS A 93 11.75 -10.65 11.74
N ASP A 94 11.18 -11.66 11.09
CA ASP A 94 10.45 -11.50 9.84
C ASP A 94 9.14 -10.75 10.04
N LEU A 95 8.51 -10.89 11.21
CA LEU A 95 7.33 -10.11 11.60
C LEU A 95 7.59 -8.60 11.59
N LEU A 96 8.77 -8.18 11.99
CA LEU A 96 9.17 -6.77 12.11
C LEU A 96 9.81 -6.22 10.83
N GLN A 97 10.66 -7.02 10.17
CA GLN A 97 11.51 -6.56 9.07
C GLN A 97 10.98 -6.89 7.67
N ASN A 98 10.05 -7.84 7.56
CA ASN A 98 9.42 -8.21 6.30
C ASN A 98 7.91 -8.02 6.38
N ARG A 99 7.45 -6.81 6.10
CA ARG A 99 6.05 -6.41 6.23
C ARG A 99 5.33 -6.23 4.89
N THR A 100 6.06 -6.32 3.77
CA THR A 100 5.51 -6.24 2.41
C THR A 100 4.64 -7.47 2.08
N LYS A 101 3.65 -7.32 1.21
CA LYS A 101 2.75 -8.38 0.73
C LYS A 101 1.95 -9.08 1.85
N ARG A 102 1.56 -8.30 2.86
CA ARG A 102 0.79 -8.80 4.02
C ARG A 102 -0.52 -8.04 4.15
N VAL A 103 -1.51 -8.72 4.73
CA VAL A 103 -2.78 -8.11 5.14
C VAL A 103 -2.69 -7.74 6.62
N PHE A 104 -2.96 -6.49 6.96
CA PHE A 104 -3.01 -5.98 8.32
C PHE A 104 -4.46 -5.76 8.73
N GLY A 105 -5.03 -6.77 9.41
CA GLY A 105 -6.40 -6.74 9.93
C GLY A 105 -6.51 -6.10 11.32
N ASP A 106 -5.43 -5.55 11.86
CA ASP A 106 -5.45 -4.84 13.13
C ASP A 106 -6.19 -3.49 13.03
N ARG A 107 -6.39 -2.82 14.17
CA ARG A 107 -7.09 -1.53 14.24
C ARG A 107 -6.48 -0.48 13.32
N THR A 108 -5.16 -0.50 13.14
CA THR A 108 -4.45 0.48 12.29
C THR A 108 -4.65 0.16 10.81
N GLY A 109 -4.45 -1.09 10.40
CA GLY A 109 -4.69 -1.53 9.03
C GLY A 109 -6.13 -1.36 8.60
N SER A 110 -7.09 -1.75 9.45
CA SER A 110 -8.52 -1.55 9.21
C SER A 110 -8.89 -0.08 9.07
N ARG A 111 -8.31 0.81 9.89
CA ARG A 111 -8.52 2.27 9.76
C ARG A 111 -7.90 2.83 8.49
N CYS A 112 -6.74 2.36 8.10
CA CYS A 112 -6.12 2.77 6.84
C CYS A 112 -6.97 2.33 5.64
N GLY A 113 -7.49 1.11 5.65
CA GLY A 113 -8.34 0.58 4.58
C GLY A 113 -9.74 1.22 4.54
N SER A 114 -10.31 1.59 5.69
CA SER A 114 -11.65 2.18 5.80
C SER A 114 -11.70 3.69 5.65
N ASN A 115 -10.56 4.38 5.61
CA ASN A 115 -10.53 5.82 5.34
C ASN A 115 -11.07 6.05 3.92
N THR A 116 -12.31 6.47 3.86
CA THR A 116 -13.04 6.82 2.64
C THR A 116 -12.48 8.09 2.01
N CYS A 117 -11.28 8.00 1.45
CA CYS A 117 -10.98 8.85 0.33
C CYS A 117 -11.84 8.31 -0.83
N THR A 118 -12.80 9.09 -1.28
CA THR A 118 -13.65 8.79 -2.43
C THR A 118 -12.78 8.67 -3.68
N GLY A 119 -12.31 7.46 -3.98
CA GLY A 119 -11.44 7.13 -5.10
C GLY A 119 -11.09 5.65 -5.07
N PRO A 120 -10.53 5.07 -6.13
CA PRO A 120 -10.20 3.66 -6.14
C PRO A 120 -9.29 3.33 -4.96
N SER A 121 -9.70 2.40 -4.28
CA SER A 121 -9.33 1.58 -3.12
C SER A 121 -7.92 1.64 -2.53
N VAL A 122 -7.16 2.71 -2.67
CA VAL A 122 -5.86 2.84 -2.04
C VAL A 122 -5.89 3.94 -0.99
N CYS A 123 -5.97 3.57 0.25
CA CYS A 123 -5.81 4.51 1.36
C CYS A 123 -4.32 4.66 1.68
N CYS A 124 -3.91 5.89 1.81
CA CYS A 124 -2.54 6.25 2.03
C CYS A 124 -2.27 6.59 3.48
N THR A 125 -1.17 6.11 3.94
CA THR A 125 -0.32 6.69 4.96
C THR A 125 -0.81 6.56 6.40
N ALA A 126 -0.39 5.53 7.09
CA ALA A 126 -0.24 5.60 8.53
C ALA A 126 1.00 6.46 8.84
N ILE A 127 0.81 7.73 9.09
CA ILE A 127 1.82 8.62 9.65
C ILE A 127 1.61 8.60 11.15
N TRP A 128 2.50 7.94 11.89
CA TRP A 128 2.53 8.04 13.33
C TRP A 128 3.16 9.38 13.72
N GLY A 129 2.39 10.21 14.43
CA GLY A 129 2.90 11.45 15.02
C GLY A 129 2.27 12.75 14.49
N ILE A 130 1.36 12.69 13.50
CA ILE A 130 0.59 13.87 13.08
C ILE A 130 -0.89 13.61 13.39
N PRO A 131 -1.55 14.46 14.21
CA PRO A 131 -2.94 14.26 14.62
C PRO A 131 -3.97 14.50 13.53
N SER A 132 -3.58 14.74 12.30
CA SER A 132 -4.50 14.93 11.18
C SER A 132 -4.00 14.16 9.98
N CYS A 133 -4.74 13.14 9.58
CA CYS A 133 -4.78 12.72 8.20
C CYS A 133 -4.95 14.00 7.38
N MET A 134 -3.89 14.45 6.71
CA MET A 134 -4.05 15.52 5.72
C MET A 134 -5.05 15.02 4.71
N THR A 135 -6.26 15.48 4.89
CA THR A 135 -7.44 15.24 4.09
C THR A 135 -7.07 15.13 2.63
N CYS A 136 -7.34 14.00 2.06
CA CYS A 136 -7.47 13.84 0.64
C CYS A 136 -8.57 14.80 0.15
N ARG A 137 -8.22 16.07 -0.02
CA ARG A 137 -9.00 17.01 -0.82
C ARG A 137 -8.61 16.80 -2.27
N SER A 138 -9.12 15.77 -2.88
CA SER A 138 -9.13 15.65 -4.33
C SER A 138 -10.57 15.54 -4.78
N THR A 139 -11.08 16.67 -5.12
CA THR A 139 -12.21 16.88 -6.02
C THR A 139 -11.84 16.33 -7.39
N ARG A 140 -12.20 15.11 -7.72
CA ARG A 140 -12.46 14.67 -9.12
C ARG A 140 -12.40 13.15 -9.33
N TRP A 141 -13.18 12.41 -8.57
CA TRP A 141 -13.39 10.97 -8.86
C TRP A 141 -14.87 10.63 -9.07
N SER A 142 -15.69 11.61 -9.48
CA SER A 142 -17.13 11.41 -9.73
C SER A 142 -17.45 10.81 -11.11
N ARG A 143 -16.46 10.32 -11.89
CA ARG A 143 -16.70 9.80 -13.26
C ARG A 143 -16.71 8.27 -13.39
N PHE A 144 -16.48 7.56 -12.33
CA PHE A 144 -16.51 6.09 -12.39
C PHE A 144 -17.52 5.55 -11.37
N ARG A 145 -18.79 5.66 -11.73
CA ARG A 145 -19.86 4.83 -11.18
C ARG A 145 -20.45 4.01 -12.31
#